data_4d7cc9c3b34f4c4c1f3103c3b56b3520
#
_entry.id   4d7cc9c3b34f4c4c1f3103c3b56b3520
#
_cell.length_a   1.000
_cell.length_b   1.000
_cell.length_c   1.000
_cell.angle_alpha   90.00
_cell.angle_beta   90.00
_cell.angle_gamma   90.00
#
_symmetry.space_group_name_H-M   'P 1'
#
loop_
_entity.id
_entity.type
_entity.pdbx_description
1 polymer ?
#
loop_
_entity_poly.entity_id
_entity_poly.type
_entity_poly.pdbx_seq_one_letter_code
_entity_poly.pdbx_strand_id
1 'polypeptide(L)'
;MMNQICTNKEQSSRLLEAGVRPETADMVILYIDNECNVAGWKDIRKDDKGQLYYDVYGETYILRKEILPVDNPYYDHSYQNDCPAWSLSALIDMIPDHIECEGYNYYLFILPRDKEFTVKYSAGSNLAQSYCRESLFDAITEMIEWLIKEGHLDKKFLTDKCGDCRLIEDEDANGEAWCAFHQKPVRCD
;
A
#
# COMPACT_ATOMS: atom_id res chain seq x y z
N MET A 1 -14.71 -16.83 2.67
CA MET A 1 -13.94 -15.61 2.32
C MET A 1 -13.54 -14.93 3.62
N MET A 2 -12.25 -14.79 3.93
CA MET A 2 -11.84 -13.87 4.99
C MET A 2 -12.17 -12.45 4.51
N ASN A 3 -12.96 -11.70 5.30
CA ASN A 3 -13.24 -10.31 4.97
C ASN A 3 -11.94 -9.51 5.14
N GLN A 4 -11.31 -9.17 4.02
CA GLN A 4 -10.18 -8.26 4.00
C GLN A 4 -10.70 -6.86 4.37
N ILE A 5 -10.09 -6.24 5.38
CA ILE A 5 -10.51 -4.91 5.89
C ILE A 5 -9.56 -3.79 5.43
N CYS A 6 -8.33 -4.13 5.06
CA CYS A 6 -7.33 -3.22 4.50
C CYS A 6 -6.43 -3.95 3.50
N THR A 7 -5.58 -3.23 2.80
CA THR A 7 -4.53 -3.82 1.94
C THR A 7 -3.69 -4.83 2.74
N ASN A 8 -3.27 -5.89 2.07
CA ASN A 8 -2.27 -6.81 2.62
C ASN A 8 -0.84 -6.29 2.34
N LYS A 9 0.17 -7.00 2.87
CA LYS A 9 1.59 -6.64 2.69
C LYS A 9 1.98 -6.43 1.22
N GLU A 10 1.53 -7.32 0.33
CA GLU A 10 1.87 -7.27 -1.10
C GLU A 10 1.22 -6.08 -1.80
N GLN A 11 -0.07 -5.85 -1.56
CA GLN A 11 -0.80 -4.69 -2.09
C GLN A 11 -0.21 -3.38 -1.56
N SER A 12 0.13 -3.33 -0.27
CA SER A 12 0.79 -2.17 0.33
C SER A 12 2.16 -1.90 -0.29
N SER A 13 2.98 -2.95 -0.51
CA SER A 13 4.27 -2.80 -1.22
C SER A 13 4.09 -2.20 -2.60
N ARG A 14 3.13 -2.69 -3.38
CA ARG A 14 2.85 -2.21 -4.73
C ARG A 14 2.45 -0.73 -4.75
N LEU A 15 1.57 -0.30 -3.83
CA LEU A 15 1.16 1.10 -3.72
C LEU A 15 2.36 2.01 -3.37
N LEU A 16 3.20 1.60 -2.42
CA LEU A 16 4.40 2.35 -2.06
C LEU A 16 5.41 2.41 -3.20
N GLU A 17 5.63 1.29 -3.92
CA GLU A 17 6.50 1.23 -5.10
C GLU A 17 5.99 2.12 -6.24
N ALA A 18 4.68 2.24 -6.38
CA ALA A 18 4.05 3.15 -7.33
C ALA A 18 4.15 4.62 -6.91
N GLY A 19 4.60 4.91 -5.68
CA GLY A 19 4.80 6.26 -5.17
C GLY A 19 3.65 6.81 -4.31
N VAL A 20 2.73 5.97 -3.84
CA VAL A 20 1.68 6.40 -2.89
C VAL A 20 2.33 6.76 -1.55
N ARG A 21 1.95 7.90 -1.00
CA ARG A 21 2.46 8.39 0.29
C ARG A 21 2.01 7.49 1.44
N PRO A 22 2.93 6.94 2.25
CA PRO A 22 2.57 6.10 3.40
C PRO A 22 1.71 6.83 4.43
N GLU A 23 1.79 8.17 4.53
CA GLU A 23 0.98 8.99 5.42
C GLU A 23 -0.52 9.03 5.03
N THR A 24 -0.86 8.57 3.84
CA THR A 24 -2.27 8.44 3.40
C THR A 24 -2.90 7.12 3.87
N ALA A 25 -2.12 6.22 4.46
CA ALA A 25 -2.62 5.00 5.06
C ALA A 25 -3.39 5.32 6.35
N ASP A 26 -4.58 4.76 6.46
CA ASP A 26 -5.45 4.88 7.65
C ASP A 26 -5.37 3.64 8.56
N MET A 27 -4.64 2.63 8.14
CA MET A 27 -4.43 1.38 8.85
C MET A 27 -2.95 1.03 8.90
N VAL A 28 -2.57 0.19 9.85
CA VAL A 28 -1.22 -0.37 9.97
C VAL A 28 -1.29 -1.88 10.23
N ILE A 29 -0.36 -2.61 9.61
CA ILE A 29 -0.18 -4.04 9.89
C ILE A 29 1.10 -4.19 10.72
N LEU A 30 0.94 -4.73 11.90
CA LEU A 30 2.03 -5.10 12.81
C LEU A 30 2.26 -6.60 12.78
N TYR A 31 3.53 -7.00 12.82
CA TYR A 31 3.94 -8.39 12.94
C TYR A 31 4.69 -8.54 14.28
N ILE A 32 4.06 -9.21 15.23
CA ILE A 32 4.46 -9.19 16.64
C ILE A 32 4.82 -10.62 17.07
N ASP A 33 5.97 -10.78 17.74
CA ASP A 33 6.36 -12.06 18.36
C ASP A 33 5.69 -12.29 19.73
N ASN A 34 6.03 -13.38 20.39
CA ASN A 34 5.48 -13.75 21.69
C ASN A 34 5.96 -12.83 22.84
N GLU A 35 7.03 -12.07 22.63
CA GLU A 35 7.58 -11.10 23.59
C GLU A 35 7.09 -9.68 23.35
N CYS A 36 6.15 -9.51 22.39
CA CYS A 36 5.60 -8.23 21.93
C CYS A 36 6.61 -7.34 21.19
N ASN A 37 7.70 -7.91 20.63
CA ASN A 37 8.55 -7.17 19.73
C ASN A 37 7.94 -7.11 18.35
N VAL A 38 8.02 -5.95 17.69
CA VAL A 38 7.53 -5.74 16.32
C VAL A 38 8.64 -6.08 15.34
N ALA A 39 8.41 -7.07 14.49
CA ALA A 39 9.34 -7.45 13.44
C ALA A 39 9.18 -6.54 12.22
N GLY A 40 10.30 -6.23 11.55
CA GLY A 40 10.29 -5.52 10.27
C GLY A 40 9.46 -6.27 9.23
N TRP A 41 8.42 -5.64 8.71
CA TRP A 41 7.45 -6.30 7.83
C TRP A 41 8.05 -6.87 6.53
N LYS A 42 9.21 -6.39 6.10
CA LYS A 42 9.92 -6.87 4.91
C LYS A 42 10.60 -8.23 5.13
N ASP A 43 11.04 -8.50 6.36
CA ASP A 43 11.80 -9.70 6.70
C ASP A 43 10.90 -10.89 7.05
N ILE A 44 9.58 -10.67 7.04
CA ILE A 44 8.59 -11.68 7.38
C ILE A 44 8.52 -12.76 6.31
N ARG A 45 8.64 -14.01 6.74
CA ARG A 45 8.48 -15.21 5.93
C ARG A 45 7.23 -15.99 6.34
N LYS A 46 6.86 -16.95 5.52
CA LYS A 46 5.74 -17.83 5.75
C LYS A 46 6.19 -19.28 5.49
N ASP A 47 5.91 -20.17 6.43
CA ASP A 47 6.18 -21.59 6.26
C ASP A 47 5.09 -22.30 5.42
N ASP A 48 5.30 -23.59 5.14
CA ASP A 48 4.36 -24.44 4.35
C ASP A 48 2.99 -24.59 5.01
N LYS A 49 2.88 -24.33 6.31
CA LYS A 49 1.64 -24.36 7.08
C LYS A 49 0.95 -23.01 7.17
N GLY A 50 1.58 -21.98 6.60
CA GLY A 50 1.08 -20.61 6.63
C GLY A 50 1.41 -19.83 7.91
N GLN A 51 2.27 -20.35 8.78
CA GLN A 51 2.75 -19.67 9.97
C GLN A 51 3.73 -18.57 9.59
N LEU A 52 3.52 -17.37 10.12
CA LEU A 52 4.44 -16.24 9.93
C LEU A 52 5.62 -16.35 10.90
N TYR A 53 6.81 -16.08 10.40
CA TYR A 53 8.04 -16.08 11.20
C TYR A 53 9.10 -15.12 10.63
N TYR A 54 10.10 -14.80 11.43
CA TYR A 54 11.32 -14.13 11.00
C TYR A 54 12.54 -14.74 11.71
N ASP A 55 13.70 -14.62 11.09
CA ASP A 55 14.96 -15.16 11.60
C ASP A 55 15.92 -14.01 11.95
N VAL A 56 16.39 -14.02 13.20
CA VAL A 56 17.38 -13.04 13.70
C VAL A 56 18.47 -13.77 14.46
N TYR A 57 19.72 -13.54 14.09
CA TYR A 57 20.90 -14.15 14.72
C TYR A 57 20.87 -15.69 14.84
N GLY A 58 20.18 -16.36 13.92
CA GLY A 58 20.03 -17.81 13.89
C GLY A 58 18.89 -18.36 14.75
N GLU A 59 18.09 -17.50 15.35
CA GLU A 59 16.85 -17.86 16.06
C GLU A 59 15.63 -17.54 15.20
N THR A 60 14.62 -18.45 15.23
CA THR A 60 13.35 -18.29 14.51
C THR A 60 12.26 -17.85 15.47
N TYR A 61 11.66 -16.71 15.20
CA TYR A 61 10.56 -16.15 15.98
C TYR A 61 9.23 -16.30 15.23
N ILE A 62 8.24 -16.88 15.91
CA ILE A 62 6.88 -17.01 15.39
C ILE A 62 6.13 -15.70 15.60
N LEU A 63 5.42 -15.26 14.57
CA LEU A 63 4.73 -13.99 14.55
C LEU A 63 3.22 -14.15 14.51
N ARG A 64 2.52 -13.22 15.17
CA ARG A 64 1.11 -12.94 14.92
C ARG A 64 0.98 -11.62 14.16
N LYS A 65 -0.07 -11.54 13.35
CA LYS A 65 -0.43 -10.33 12.62
C LYS A 65 -1.52 -9.59 13.39
N GLU A 66 -1.29 -8.30 13.67
CA GLU A 66 -2.30 -7.39 14.17
C GLU A 66 -2.56 -6.28 13.14
N ILE A 67 -3.81 -5.82 13.05
CA ILE A 67 -4.22 -4.73 12.17
C ILE A 67 -4.90 -3.68 13.04
N LEU A 68 -4.36 -2.46 13.01
CA LEU A 68 -4.85 -1.35 13.83
C LEU A 68 -5.10 -0.12 12.93
N PRO A 69 -6.11 0.73 13.28
CA PRO A 69 -6.18 2.08 12.74
C PRO A 69 -4.97 2.91 13.17
N VAL A 70 -4.49 3.81 12.32
CA VAL A 70 -3.33 4.67 12.64
C VAL A 70 -3.59 5.65 13.77
N ASP A 71 -4.85 6.00 14.04
CA ASP A 71 -5.29 6.85 15.14
C ASP A 71 -5.51 6.09 16.46
N ASN A 72 -5.18 4.78 16.50
CA ASN A 72 -5.29 3.97 17.72
C ASN A 72 -4.36 4.53 18.80
N PRO A 73 -4.86 4.88 20.01
CA PRO A 73 -4.05 5.48 21.07
C PRO A 73 -2.95 4.56 21.63
N TYR A 74 -3.02 3.28 21.36
CA TYR A 74 -2.01 2.29 21.74
C TYR A 74 -0.97 2.06 20.64
N TYR A 75 -1.11 2.71 19.47
CA TYR A 75 -0.15 2.65 18.39
C TYR A 75 0.88 3.75 18.57
N ASP A 76 2.12 3.34 18.81
CA ASP A 76 3.27 4.27 18.86
C ASP A 76 3.88 4.37 17.45
N HIS A 77 3.71 5.54 16.82
CA HIS A 77 4.23 5.84 15.48
C HIS A 77 5.78 5.83 15.37
N SER A 78 6.49 5.53 16.45
CA SER A 78 7.96 5.44 16.46
C SER A 78 8.51 4.19 15.76
N TYR A 79 7.65 3.24 15.38
CA TYR A 79 8.08 2.01 14.73
C TYR A 79 8.25 2.20 13.22
N GLN A 80 9.49 2.38 12.77
CA GLN A 80 9.87 2.43 11.34
C GLN A 80 9.60 1.11 10.59
N ASN A 81 9.27 0.05 11.32
CA ASN A 81 9.08 -1.30 10.78
C ASN A 81 7.62 -1.64 10.44
N ASP A 82 6.72 -0.69 10.56
CA ASP A 82 5.31 -0.90 10.35
C ASP A 82 4.97 -0.99 8.86
N CYS A 83 4.07 -1.90 8.50
CA CYS A 83 3.53 -1.97 7.16
C CYS A 83 2.31 -1.04 7.06
N PRO A 84 2.42 0.12 6.37
CA PRO A 84 1.25 0.95 6.13
C PRO A 84 0.22 0.16 5.32
N ALA A 85 -1.05 0.33 5.66
CA ALA A 85 -2.14 -0.34 5.00
C ALA A 85 -3.32 0.63 4.80
N TRP A 86 -4.05 0.44 3.72
CA TRP A 86 -5.18 1.28 3.37
C TRP A 86 -6.47 0.48 3.49
N SER A 87 -7.44 1.03 4.22
CA SER A 87 -8.81 0.53 4.17
C SER A 87 -9.41 0.72 2.76
N LEU A 88 -10.54 0.07 2.51
CA LEU A 88 -11.26 0.29 1.25
C LEU A 88 -11.68 1.75 1.09
N SER A 89 -12.06 2.42 2.18
CA SER A 89 -12.43 3.83 2.17
C SER A 89 -11.26 4.71 1.74
N ALA A 90 -10.08 4.53 2.37
CA ALA A 90 -8.90 5.29 2.02
C ALA A 90 -8.46 5.08 0.56
N LEU A 91 -8.59 3.86 0.03
CA LEU A 91 -8.30 3.57 -1.38
C LEU A 91 -9.29 4.27 -2.33
N ILE A 92 -10.59 4.26 -1.99
CA ILE A 92 -11.62 4.91 -2.82
C ILE A 92 -11.45 6.42 -2.80
N ASP A 93 -11.08 7.01 -1.64
CA ASP A 93 -10.86 8.46 -1.51
C ASP A 93 -9.67 8.97 -2.36
N MET A 94 -8.74 8.08 -2.72
CA MET A 94 -7.64 8.41 -3.63
C MET A 94 -8.07 8.42 -5.10
N ILE A 95 -9.03 7.61 -5.48
CA ILE A 95 -9.43 7.42 -6.88
C ILE A 95 -10.38 8.54 -7.29
N PRO A 96 -10.09 9.30 -8.36
CA PRO A 96 -11.03 10.31 -8.86
C PRO A 96 -12.33 9.67 -9.36
N ASP A 97 -13.46 10.34 -9.13
CA ASP A 97 -14.78 9.89 -9.60
C ASP A 97 -14.89 9.92 -11.13
N HIS A 98 -14.11 10.76 -11.79
CA HIS A 98 -13.96 10.81 -13.25
C HIS A 98 -12.54 11.23 -13.65
N ILE A 99 -12.17 10.88 -14.87
CA ILE A 99 -10.94 11.32 -15.54
C ILE A 99 -11.27 11.90 -16.91
N GLU A 100 -10.52 12.91 -17.32
CA GLU A 100 -10.60 13.45 -18.68
C GLU A 100 -9.49 12.81 -19.53
N CYS A 101 -9.88 12.19 -20.64
CA CYS A 101 -8.95 11.60 -21.58
C CYS A 101 -9.50 11.76 -23.01
N GLU A 102 -8.66 12.22 -23.95
CA GLU A 102 -9.02 12.42 -25.36
C GLU A 102 -10.31 13.25 -25.57
N GLY A 103 -10.60 14.20 -24.69
CA GLY A 103 -11.78 15.07 -24.75
C GLY A 103 -13.08 14.40 -24.26
N TYR A 104 -13.00 13.25 -23.63
CA TYR A 104 -14.12 12.57 -22.99
C TYR A 104 -13.95 12.49 -21.47
N ASN A 105 -15.06 12.58 -20.73
CA ASN A 105 -15.09 12.30 -19.30
C ASN A 105 -15.45 10.83 -19.08
N TYR A 106 -14.52 10.07 -18.52
CA TYR A 106 -14.72 8.68 -18.13
C TYR A 106 -15.01 8.61 -16.63
N TYR A 107 -16.09 7.97 -16.25
CA TYR A 107 -16.53 7.84 -14.86
C TYR A 107 -16.10 6.50 -14.27
N LEU A 108 -15.79 6.51 -12.97
CA LEU A 108 -15.47 5.31 -12.21
C LEU A 108 -16.71 4.43 -11.99
N PHE A 109 -16.54 3.15 -12.22
CA PHE A 109 -17.53 2.12 -11.87
C PHE A 109 -16.84 1.00 -11.10
N ILE A 110 -17.44 0.62 -9.96
CA ILE A 110 -17.07 -0.55 -9.17
C ILE A 110 -18.24 -1.51 -9.22
N LEU A 111 -18.08 -2.64 -9.90
CA LEU A 111 -19.16 -3.57 -10.22
C LEU A 111 -18.84 -4.94 -9.57
N PRO A 112 -19.58 -5.34 -8.53
CA PRO A 112 -19.49 -6.70 -8.03
C PRO A 112 -20.11 -7.68 -9.04
N ARG A 113 -19.47 -8.83 -9.21
CA ARG A 113 -19.97 -10.01 -9.92
C ARG A 113 -19.89 -11.22 -9.01
N ASP A 114 -20.44 -12.36 -9.40
CA ASP A 114 -20.58 -13.55 -8.54
C ASP A 114 -19.34 -13.91 -7.71
N LYS A 115 -18.14 -13.83 -8.30
CA LYS A 115 -16.87 -14.15 -7.65
C LYS A 115 -15.76 -13.14 -7.90
N GLU A 116 -16.07 -12.07 -8.62
CA GLU A 116 -15.10 -11.09 -9.09
C GLU A 116 -15.63 -9.68 -8.90
N PHE A 117 -14.69 -8.73 -8.88
CA PHE A 117 -14.98 -7.30 -8.87
C PHE A 117 -14.37 -6.68 -10.11
N THR A 118 -15.17 -5.90 -10.81
CA THR A 118 -14.69 -5.09 -11.93
C THR A 118 -14.60 -3.63 -11.51
N VAL A 119 -13.40 -3.05 -11.59
CA VAL A 119 -13.15 -1.61 -11.42
C VAL A 119 -12.79 -1.04 -12.78
N LYS A 120 -13.50 -0.02 -13.25
CA LYS A 120 -13.29 0.53 -14.59
C LYS A 120 -13.60 2.02 -14.69
N TYR A 121 -12.97 2.67 -15.66
CA TYR A 121 -13.37 3.98 -16.16
C TYR A 121 -14.01 3.83 -17.54
N SER A 122 -15.25 4.32 -17.69
CA SER A 122 -15.95 4.26 -18.97
C SER A 122 -16.83 5.48 -19.24
N ALA A 123 -17.02 5.80 -20.53
CA ALA A 123 -17.90 6.84 -21.04
C ALA A 123 -18.86 6.21 -22.07
N GLY A 124 -20.06 5.83 -21.63
CA GLY A 124 -20.98 5.05 -22.47
C GLY A 124 -20.37 3.71 -22.90
N SER A 125 -20.19 3.52 -24.21
CA SER A 125 -19.54 2.33 -24.78
C SER A 125 -18.01 2.38 -24.77
N ASN A 126 -17.43 3.58 -24.56
CA ASN A 126 -15.97 3.76 -24.57
C ASN A 126 -15.39 3.36 -23.20
N LEU A 127 -14.27 2.67 -23.25
CA LEU A 127 -13.54 2.17 -22.08
C LEU A 127 -12.14 2.78 -22.06
N ALA A 128 -11.78 3.47 -20.96
CA ALA A 128 -10.42 3.93 -20.76
C ALA A 128 -9.54 2.81 -20.15
N GLN A 129 -10.01 2.18 -19.06
CA GLN A 129 -9.32 1.08 -18.40
C GLN A 129 -10.30 0.19 -17.62
N SER A 130 -9.95 -1.08 -17.42
CA SER A 130 -10.75 -2.03 -16.63
C SER A 130 -9.87 -3.12 -16.02
N TYR A 131 -10.11 -3.40 -14.75
CA TYR A 131 -9.52 -4.53 -14.03
C TYR A 131 -10.63 -5.40 -13.43
N CYS A 132 -10.52 -6.73 -13.63
CA CYS A 132 -11.44 -7.72 -13.10
C CYS A 132 -10.65 -8.71 -12.24
N ARG A 133 -10.95 -8.81 -10.94
CA ARG A 133 -10.22 -9.61 -9.97
C ARG A 133 -11.17 -10.25 -8.95
N GLU A 134 -10.75 -11.37 -8.36
CA GLU A 134 -11.49 -12.01 -7.26
C GLU A 134 -11.47 -11.14 -5.99
N SER A 135 -10.44 -10.34 -5.79
CA SER A 135 -10.34 -9.37 -4.70
C SER A 135 -10.60 -7.96 -5.20
N LEU A 136 -11.50 -7.24 -4.51
CA LEU A 136 -11.73 -5.82 -4.77
C LEU A 136 -10.47 -4.99 -4.49
N PHE A 137 -9.70 -5.35 -3.46
CA PHE A 137 -8.45 -4.67 -3.15
C PHE A 137 -7.42 -4.81 -4.27
N ASP A 138 -7.31 -5.98 -4.91
CA ASP A 138 -6.41 -6.17 -6.06
C ASP A 138 -6.85 -5.32 -7.25
N ALA A 139 -8.15 -5.33 -7.59
CA ALA A 139 -8.67 -4.56 -8.69
C ALA A 139 -8.47 -3.04 -8.49
N ILE A 140 -8.64 -2.55 -7.26
CA ILE A 140 -8.43 -1.14 -6.90
C ILE A 140 -6.94 -0.79 -6.90
N THR A 141 -6.08 -1.64 -6.34
CA THR A 141 -4.63 -1.43 -6.35
C THR A 141 -4.11 -1.27 -7.78
N GLU A 142 -4.50 -2.16 -8.68
CA GLU A 142 -4.12 -2.07 -10.10
C GLU A 142 -4.68 -0.81 -10.79
N MET A 143 -5.88 -0.40 -10.43
CA MET A 143 -6.45 0.85 -10.94
C MET A 143 -5.65 2.07 -10.46
N ILE A 144 -5.24 2.10 -9.19
CA ILE A 144 -4.40 3.18 -8.64
C ILE A 144 -3.05 3.21 -9.35
N GLU A 145 -2.38 2.07 -9.54
CA GLU A 145 -1.12 1.99 -10.28
C GLU A 145 -1.24 2.55 -11.70
N TRP A 146 -2.34 2.20 -12.40
CA TRP A 146 -2.61 2.74 -13.73
C TRP A 146 -2.87 4.24 -13.70
N LEU A 147 -3.67 4.75 -12.74
CA LEU A 147 -3.92 6.19 -12.58
C LEU A 147 -2.64 6.99 -12.33
N ILE A 148 -1.70 6.43 -11.54
CA ILE A 148 -0.39 7.04 -11.30
C ILE A 148 0.41 7.09 -12.60
N LYS A 149 0.50 5.96 -13.31
CA LYS A 149 1.25 5.84 -14.56
C LYS A 149 0.76 6.82 -15.63
N GLU A 150 -0.55 7.00 -15.75
CA GLU A 150 -1.16 7.89 -16.74
C GLU A 150 -1.28 9.36 -16.23
N GLY A 151 -0.89 9.62 -14.98
CA GLY A 151 -0.90 10.96 -14.39
C GLY A 151 -2.28 11.48 -14.01
N HIS A 152 -3.24 10.59 -13.76
CA HIS A 152 -4.60 10.94 -13.37
C HIS A 152 -4.82 10.97 -11.86
N LEU A 153 -3.88 10.45 -11.05
CA LEU A 153 -3.99 10.50 -9.60
C LEU A 153 -3.58 11.90 -9.08
N ASP A 154 -4.31 12.41 -8.08
CA ASP A 154 -3.97 13.69 -7.44
C ASP A 154 -2.61 13.58 -6.75
N LYS A 155 -1.71 14.54 -7.05
CA LYS A 155 -0.34 14.60 -6.51
C LYS A 155 -0.29 14.64 -4.98
N LYS A 156 -1.34 15.10 -4.30
CA LYS A 156 -1.40 15.08 -2.83
C LYS A 156 -1.27 13.68 -2.23
N PHE A 157 -1.58 12.62 -3.03
CA PHE A 157 -1.44 11.23 -2.61
C PHE A 157 -0.09 10.62 -3.00
N LEU A 158 0.75 11.36 -3.73
CA LEU A 158 2.03 10.87 -4.23
C LEU A 158 3.20 11.51 -3.49
N THR A 159 4.28 10.77 -3.35
CA THR A 159 5.56 11.30 -2.90
C THR A 159 6.14 12.16 -4.01
N ASP A 160 6.34 13.45 -3.76
CA ASP A 160 6.97 14.36 -4.72
C ASP A 160 8.47 14.06 -4.89
N LYS A 161 9.11 13.63 -3.79
CA LYS A 161 10.56 13.30 -3.74
C LYS A 161 10.80 12.21 -2.72
N CYS A 162 11.86 11.44 -2.91
CA CYS A 162 12.32 10.48 -1.90
C CYS A 162 12.60 11.13 -0.55
N GLY A 163 13.09 12.38 -0.52
CA GLY A 163 13.39 13.13 0.71
C GLY A 163 12.19 13.40 1.61
N ASP A 164 10.97 13.44 1.05
CA ASP A 164 9.73 13.69 1.82
C ASP A 164 9.09 12.40 2.38
N CYS A 165 9.69 11.24 2.11
CA CYS A 165 9.14 9.96 2.51
C CYS A 165 9.58 9.58 3.94
N ARG A 166 8.63 9.26 4.83
CA ARG A 166 8.93 8.81 6.20
C ARG A 166 9.79 7.53 6.30
N LEU A 167 9.98 6.83 5.18
CA LEU A 167 10.81 5.62 5.08
C LEU A 167 12.25 5.92 4.69
N ILE A 168 12.61 7.21 4.60
CA ILE A 168 13.98 7.68 4.41
C ILE A 168 14.63 7.82 5.79
N GLU A 169 15.79 7.21 5.95
CA GLU A 169 16.70 7.43 7.08
C GLU A 169 17.51 8.72 6.82
N ASP A 170 18.25 9.17 7.83
CA ASP A 170 18.99 10.44 7.78
C ASP A 170 19.81 10.62 6.49
N GLU A 171 19.59 11.77 5.85
CA GLU A 171 20.28 12.18 4.65
C GLU A 171 21.76 12.52 4.97
N ASP A 172 22.67 12.07 4.15
CA ASP A 172 24.10 12.40 4.28
C ASP A 172 24.44 13.78 3.65
N ALA A 173 25.69 14.22 3.82
CA ALA A 173 26.16 15.50 3.30
C ALA A 173 26.16 15.61 1.76
N ASN A 174 25.93 14.51 1.03
CA ASN A 174 25.87 14.46 -0.44
C ASN A 174 24.44 14.43 -0.97
N GLY A 175 23.41 14.48 -0.11
CA GLY A 175 22.01 14.36 -0.48
C GLY A 175 21.59 12.92 -0.75
N GLU A 176 22.33 11.95 -0.22
CA GLU A 176 21.97 10.53 -0.29
C GLU A 176 21.46 10.06 1.08
N ALA A 177 20.34 9.34 1.08
CA ALA A 177 19.76 8.74 2.26
C ALA A 177 19.45 7.26 2.03
N TRP A 178 19.40 6.49 3.09
CA TRP A 178 18.98 5.11 3.01
C TRP A 178 17.44 5.02 2.95
N CYS A 179 16.91 4.42 1.90
CA CYS A 179 15.49 4.14 1.81
C CYS A 179 15.17 2.78 2.46
N ALA A 180 14.52 2.80 3.62
CA ALA A 180 14.10 1.58 4.30
C ALA A 180 13.15 0.71 3.47
N PHE A 181 12.36 1.33 2.57
CA PHE A 181 11.49 0.59 1.65
C PHE A 181 12.26 -0.13 0.55
N HIS A 182 13.12 0.59 -0.17
CA HIS A 182 13.91 0.02 -1.26
C HIS A 182 15.15 -0.75 -0.79
N GLN A 183 15.53 -0.61 0.50
CA GLN A 183 16.76 -1.16 1.07
C GLN A 183 18.03 -0.80 0.27
N LYS A 184 18.12 0.44 -0.16
CA LYS A 184 19.22 0.99 -0.95
C LYS A 184 19.37 2.49 -0.72
N PRO A 185 20.56 3.07 -1.01
CA PRO A 185 20.72 4.51 -1.07
C PRO A 185 19.82 5.11 -2.16
N VAL A 186 19.21 6.26 -1.88
CA VAL A 186 18.41 7.07 -2.82
C VAL A 186 18.83 8.52 -2.72
N ARG A 187 18.68 9.26 -3.80
CA ARG A 187 18.87 10.71 -3.77
C ARG A 187 17.61 11.41 -3.28
N CYS A 188 17.80 12.45 -2.50
CA CYS A 188 16.74 13.22 -1.87
C CYS A 188 16.43 14.55 -2.59
N ASP A 189 16.99 14.75 -3.79
CA ASP A 189 16.83 15.95 -4.65
C ASP A 189 15.64 15.89 -5.60
#